data_0ef8ce8ee00709af882823a4906ae052
#
_entry.id   0ef8ce8ee00709af882823a4906ae052
#
_cell.length_a   1.000
_cell.length_b   1.000
_cell.length_c   1.000
_cell.angle_alpha   90.00
_cell.angle_beta   90.00
_cell.angle_gamma   90.00
#
_symmetry.space_group_name_H-M   'P 1'
#
loop_
_entity.id
_entity.type
_entity.pdbx_description
1 polymer ?
#
loop_
_entity_poly.entity_id
_entity_poly.type
_entity_poly.pdbx_seq_one_letter_code
_entity_poly.pdbx_strand_id
1 'polypeptide(L)'
;WSDVDWNEQAIDGIFSAGDYTEFHNNRIKNVNFGITIYGDNSAVVNNHIENFSGDGLRGLGDHALFEGNVVKNCYQVNRNHADGFQSWSMSADGVIAAGVVKDVILRRNLILNFEDFDQPYRCELQGIGMFGGVYEDWIIENNIVIVDNFHGITVLGARNVRIQHNTVL
;
A
#
# COMPACT_ATOMS: atom_id res chain seq x y z
N TRP A 1 18.58 2.01 -14.10
CA TRP A 1 17.79 0.85 -14.55
C TRP A 1 16.89 1.26 -15.71
N SER A 2 16.86 0.48 -16.77
CA SER A 2 15.87 0.56 -17.83
C SER A 2 14.54 -0.03 -17.35
N ASP A 3 13.48 0.14 -18.12
CA ASP A 3 12.20 -0.55 -17.88
C ASP A 3 12.34 -2.09 -17.92
N VAL A 4 13.24 -2.60 -18.78
CA VAL A 4 13.57 -4.04 -18.83
C VAL A 4 14.24 -4.48 -17.53
N ASP A 5 15.23 -3.73 -17.04
CA ASP A 5 15.89 -4.06 -15.76
C ASP A 5 14.88 -4.07 -14.59
N TRP A 6 13.97 -3.10 -14.55
CA TRP A 6 12.92 -3.06 -13.55
C TRP A 6 12.00 -4.28 -13.59
N ASN A 7 11.54 -4.68 -14.79
CA ASN A 7 10.64 -5.82 -14.95
C ASN A 7 11.29 -7.17 -14.68
N GLU A 8 12.60 -7.29 -14.93
CA GLU A 8 13.32 -8.56 -14.80
C GLU A 8 14.02 -8.73 -13.43
N GLN A 9 14.42 -7.63 -12.79
CA GLN A 9 15.30 -7.67 -11.62
C GLN A 9 14.65 -7.12 -10.33
N ALA A 10 13.61 -6.28 -10.43
CA ALA A 10 12.94 -5.77 -9.25
C ALA A 10 12.13 -6.89 -8.56
N ILE A 11 12.52 -7.21 -7.35
CA ILE A 11 11.88 -8.22 -6.48
C ILE A 11 10.91 -7.55 -5.49
N ASP A 12 10.16 -8.35 -4.75
CA ASP A 12 9.41 -7.88 -3.58
C ASP A 12 10.37 -7.58 -2.43
N GLY A 13 10.11 -6.50 -1.71
CA GLY A 13 10.94 -6.11 -0.57
C GLY A 13 10.74 -7.04 0.62
N ILE A 14 9.54 -7.04 1.20
CA ILE A 14 9.15 -7.94 2.30
C ILE A 14 7.78 -8.54 1.99
N PHE A 15 7.69 -9.85 2.13
CA PHE A 15 6.43 -10.60 2.02
C PHE A 15 6.23 -11.48 3.25
N SER A 16 5.03 -11.45 3.84
CA SER A 16 4.65 -12.35 4.93
C SER A 16 3.23 -12.85 4.77
N ALA A 17 3.05 -14.14 4.98
CA ALA A 17 1.75 -14.79 5.11
C ALA A 17 1.50 -15.34 6.54
N GLY A 18 2.45 -15.11 7.46
CA GLY A 18 2.32 -15.51 8.85
C GLY A 18 1.61 -14.47 9.70
N ASP A 19 0.85 -14.92 10.68
CA ASP A 19 0.20 -14.07 11.66
C ASP A 19 1.18 -13.53 12.70
N TYR A 20 0.81 -12.41 13.35
CA TYR A 20 1.60 -11.77 14.40
C TYR A 20 3.01 -11.37 13.94
N THR A 21 3.15 -10.95 12.69
CA THR A 21 4.45 -10.50 12.16
C THR A 21 4.62 -9.00 12.32
N GLU A 22 5.84 -8.56 12.62
CA GLU A 22 6.16 -7.16 12.83
C GLU A 22 7.33 -6.72 11.95
N PHE A 23 7.15 -5.65 11.20
CA PHE A 23 8.17 -5.04 10.34
C PHE A 23 8.38 -3.59 10.76
N HIS A 24 9.53 -3.32 11.36
CA HIS A 24 9.85 -2.01 11.93
C HIS A 24 11.14 -1.43 11.37
N ASN A 25 11.11 -0.13 11.02
CA ASN A 25 12.31 0.65 10.70
C ASN A 25 13.15 0.08 9.54
N ASN A 26 12.53 -0.59 8.59
CA ASN A 26 13.22 -1.10 7.42
C ASN A 26 13.35 -0.01 6.35
N ARG A 27 14.45 -0.07 5.59
CA ARG A 27 14.62 0.73 4.38
C ARG A 27 14.64 -0.17 3.17
N ILE A 28 13.64 0.00 2.31
CA ILE A 28 13.39 -0.83 1.12
C ILE A 28 13.49 0.08 -0.09
N LYS A 29 14.25 -0.34 -1.08
CA LYS A 29 14.50 0.49 -2.26
C LYS A 29 14.68 -0.34 -3.51
N ASN A 30 14.21 0.19 -4.65
CA ASN A 30 14.32 -0.42 -5.98
C ASN A 30 13.65 -1.80 -6.03
N VAL A 31 12.37 -1.85 -5.68
CA VAL A 31 11.58 -3.07 -5.58
C VAL A 31 10.34 -3.00 -6.47
N ASN A 32 9.76 -4.14 -6.81
CA ASN A 32 8.45 -4.18 -7.43
C ASN A 32 7.37 -3.86 -6.39
N PHE A 33 7.19 -4.71 -5.37
CA PHE A 33 6.30 -4.43 -4.25
C PHE A 33 7.11 -4.16 -2.97
N GLY A 34 6.70 -3.16 -2.19
CA GLY A 34 7.41 -2.80 -0.97
C GLY A 34 7.23 -3.80 0.16
N ILE A 35 6.11 -3.72 0.90
CA ILE A 35 5.78 -4.66 1.98
C ILE A 35 4.37 -5.21 1.74
N THR A 36 4.25 -6.53 1.71
CA THR A 36 2.98 -7.25 1.57
C THR A 36 2.73 -8.15 2.77
N ILE A 37 1.56 -7.99 3.42
CA ILE A 37 1.12 -8.81 4.55
C ILE A 37 -0.20 -9.50 4.21
N TYR A 38 -0.22 -10.81 4.35
CA TYR A 38 -1.44 -11.64 4.29
C TYR A 38 -1.92 -12.09 5.65
N GLY A 39 -1.02 -12.20 6.63
CA GLY A 39 -1.32 -12.71 7.96
C GLY A 39 -2.02 -11.69 8.86
N ASP A 40 -2.81 -12.20 9.79
CA ASP A 40 -3.56 -11.42 10.76
C ASP A 40 -2.67 -10.88 11.90
N ASN A 41 -3.15 -9.84 12.61
CA ASN A 41 -2.51 -9.26 13.79
C ASN A 41 -1.07 -8.78 13.52
N SER A 42 -0.81 -8.28 12.34
CA SER A 42 0.53 -7.89 11.92
C SER A 42 0.74 -6.37 11.99
N ALA A 43 2.00 -5.94 12.13
CA ALA A 43 2.35 -4.53 12.22
C ALA A 43 3.46 -4.13 11.24
N VAL A 44 3.24 -3.02 10.52
CA VAL A 44 4.21 -2.38 9.62
C VAL A 44 4.41 -0.95 10.08
N VAL A 45 5.52 -0.69 10.77
CA VAL A 45 5.71 0.57 11.49
C VAL A 45 7.03 1.23 11.15
N ASN A 46 6.98 2.52 10.80
CA ASN A 46 8.15 3.36 10.53
C ASN A 46 9.09 2.81 9.43
N ASN A 47 8.55 2.13 8.43
CA ASN A 47 9.34 1.68 7.29
C ASN A 47 9.43 2.76 6.22
N HIS A 48 10.49 2.70 5.42
CA HIS A 48 10.74 3.61 4.33
C HIS A 48 10.87 2.81 3.03
N ILE A 49 9.89 2.95 2.17
CA ILE A 49 9.82 2.32 0.85
C ILE A 49 10.03 3.41 -0.19
N GLU A 50 11.05 3.27 -1.01
CA GLU A 50 11.32 4.22 -2.09
C GLU A 50 11.71 3.53 -3.40
N ASN A 51 11.33 4.13 -4.52
CA ASN A 51 11.56 3.58 -5.86
C ASN A 51 10.92 2.18 -5.99
N PHE A 52 9.63 2.13 -6.17
CA PHE A 52 8.86 0.90 -6.35
C PHE A 52 8.06 0.97 -7.67
N SER A 53 7.75 -0.18 -8.27
CA SER A 53 7.06 -0.26 -9.56
C SER A 53 5.71 -0.98 -9.51
N GLY A 54 5.37 -1.55 -8.37
CA GLY A 54 4.04 -2.09 -8.04
C GLY A 54 3.40 -1.28 -6.92
N ASP A 55 2.96 -1.93 -5.83
CA ASP A 55 2.41 -1.21 -4.68
C ASP A 55 3.46 -0.99 -3.59
N GLY A 56 3.36 0.13 -2.90
CA GLY A 56 4.25 0.43 -1.78
C GLY A 56 3.95 -0.46 -0.57
N LEU A 57 2.70 -0.52 -0.16
CA LEU A 57 2.22 -1.33 0.96
C LEU A 57 0.98 -2.12 0.53
N ARG A 58 0.88 -3.37 1.01
CA ARG A 58 -0.31 -4.21 0.88
C ARG A 58 -0.72 -4.79 2.22
N GLY A 59 -1.98 -4.62 2.59
CA GLY A 59 -2.56 -5.16 3.82
C GLY A 59 -3.78 -6.01 3.53
N LEU A 60 -3.70 -7.31 3.74
CA LEU A 60 -4.71 -8.30 3.36
C LEU A 60 -5.22 -9.10 4.56
N GLY A 61 -4.51 -9.06 5.70
CA GLY A 61 -4.92 -9.70 6.95
C GLY A 61 -5.75 -8.80 7.85
N ASP A 62 -6.49 -9.43 8.75
CA ASP A 62 -7.29 -8.75 9.77
C ASP A 62 -6.42 -8.18 10.90
N HIS A 63 -6.92 -7.17 11.62
CA HIS A 63 -6.29 -6.57 12.81
C HIS A 63 -4.88 -6.04 12.57
N ALA A 64 -4.60 -5.54 11.37
CA ALA A 64 -3.27 -5.05 11.01
C ALA A 64 -3.07 -3.57 11.33
N LEU A 65 -1.84 -3.20 11.66
CA LEU A 65 -1.42 -1.81 11.88
C LEU A 65 -0.39 -1.37 10.84
N PHE A 66 -0.69 -0.28 10.13
CA PHE A 66 0.25 0.43 9.26
C PHE A 66 0.46 1.85 9.79
N GLU A 67 1.59 2.10 10.44
CA GLU A 67 1.84 3.37 11.10
C GLU A 67 3.18 3.98 10.76
N GLY A 68 3.19 5.28 10.46
CA GLY A 68 4.42 6.06 10.32
C GLY A 68 5.30 5.68 9.13
N ASN A 69 4.76 4.94 8.14
CA ASN A 69 5.55 4.54 6.98
C ASN A 69 5.67 5.67 5.96
N VAL A 70 6.80 5.70 5.27
CA VAL A 70 7.05 6.58 4.13
C VAL A 70 7.09 5.74 2.87
N VAL A 71 6.22 6.03 1.92
CA VAL A 71 6.13 5.38 0.60
C VAL A 71 6.28 6.47 -0.45
N LYS A 72 7.32 6.38 -1.29
CA LYS A 72 7.58 7.43 -2.27
C LYS A 72 8.30 6.95 -3.52
N ASN A 73 8.21 7.79 -4.57
CA ASN A 73 8.90 7.61 -5.84
C ASN A 73 8.46 6.34 -6.58
N CYS A 74 7.23 6.36 -7.08
CA CYS A 74 6.70 5.30 -7.93
C CYS A 74 7.28 5.35 -9.34
N TYR A 75 7.59 4.19 -9.94
CA TYR A 75 8.11 4.03 -11.31
C TYR A 75 7.14 3.22 -12.18
N GLN A 76 6.56 3.83 -13.21
CA GLN A 76 5.66 3.16 -14.15
C GLN A 76 6.47 2.49 -15.26
N VAL A 77 6.78 1.24 -15.11
CA VAL A 77 7.63 0.46 -16.04
C VAL A 77 6.86 -0.59 -16.86
N ASN A 78 5.58 -0.79 -16.52
CA ASN A 78 4.68 -1.71 -17.20
C ASN A 78 3.23 -1.22 -17.09
N ARG A 79 2.24 -2.08 -17.36
CA ARG A 79 0.81 -1.74 -17.28
C ARG A 79 0.19 -1.93 -15.89
N ASN A 80 0.99 -2.24 -14.88
CA ASN A 80 0.50 -2.32 -13.51
C ASN A 80 0.02 -0.93 -13.05
N HIS A 81 -1.10 -0.87 -12.38
CA HIS A 81 -1.50 0.32 -11.63
C HIS A 81 -0.87 0.23 -10.24
N ALA A 82 -0.09 1.22 -9.87
CA ALA A 82 0.58 1.23 -8.58
C ALA A 82 -0.26 1.97 -7.54
N ASP A 83 -0.29 1.44 -6.33
CA ASP A 83 -0.91 2.05 -5.16
C ASP A 83 0.15 2.36 -4.08
N GLY A 84 0.00 3.46 -3.40
CA GLY A 84 0.80 3.73 -2.20
C GLY A 84 0.49 2.72 -1.10
N PHE A 85 -0.80 2.45 -0.92
CA PHE A 85 -1.33 1.35 -0.11
C PHE A 85 -2.49 0.67 -0.84
N GLN A 86 -2.46 -0.66 -0.94
CA GLN A 86 -3.53 -1.45 -1.53
C GLN A 86 -4.06 -2.52 -0.59
N SER A 87 -5.37 -2.77 -0.64
CA SER A 87 -6.01 -3.92 0.00
C SER A 87 -7.11 -4.49 -0.87
N TRP A 88 -7.29 -5.80 -0.78
CA TRP A 88 -8.44 -6.54 -1.30
C TRP A 88 -8.81 -7.65 -0.33
N SER A 89 -10.07 -8.01 -0.29
CA SER A 89 -10.51 -9.15 0.51
C SER A 89 -10.42 -10.46 -0.26
N MET A 90 -10.31 -11.56 0.47
CA MET A 90 -10.45 -12.91 -0.08
C MET A 90 -11.42 -13.72 0.77
N SER A 91 -12.19 -14.59 0.13
CA SER A 91 -12.98 -15.59 0.84
C SER A 91 -12.09 -16.76 1.29
N ALA A 92 -12.60 -17.62 2.18
CA ALA A 92 -11.86 -18.77 2.71
C ALA A 92 -11.43 -19.77 1.62
N ASP A 93 -12.09 -19.80 0.48
CA ASP A 93 -11.75 -20.59 -0.70
C ASP A 93 -10.83 -19.85 -1.70
N GLY A 94 -10.32 -18.68 -1.32
CA GLY A 94 -9.35 -17.91 -2.10
C GLY A 94 -9.90 -17.05 -3.22
N VAL A 95 -11.23 -16.82 -3.26
CA VAL A 95 -11.82 -15.94 -4.27
C VAL A 95 -11.57 -14.48 -3.91
N ILE A 96 -10.87 -13.76 -4.78
CA ILE A 96 -10.54 -12.34 -4.63
C ILE A 96 -11.83 -11.50 -4.67
N ALA A 97 -11.88 -10.45 -3.86
CA ALA A 97 -13.01 -9.54 -3.69
C ALA A 97 -14.29 -10.19 -3.09
N ALA A 98 -14.19 -11.38 -2.56
CA ALA A 98 -15.32 -12.14 -2.00
C ALA A 98 -15.12 -12.46 -0.51
N GLY A 99 -14.73 -11.48 0.29
CA GLY A 99 -14.52 -11.65 1.72
C GLY A 99 -14.59 -10.31 2.44
N VAL A 100 -14.09 -10.30 3.65
CA VAL A 100 -14.01 -9.10 4.49
C VAL A 100 -12.61 -9.01 5.08
N VAL A 101 -12.02 -7.81 5.09
CA VAL A 101 -10.81 -7.51 5.88
C VAL A 101 -11.22 -6.57 6.99
N LYS A 102 -10.84 -6.88 8.24
CA LYS A 102 -11.37 -6.24 9.45
C LYS A 102 -10.31 -5.57 10.32
N ASP A 103 -10.77 -4.56 11.07
CA ASP A 103 -10.04 -3.96 12.19
C ASP A 103 -8.62 -3.48 11.83
N VAL A 104 -8.44 -2.90 10.65
CA VAL A 104 -7.13 -2.39 10.22
C VAL A 104 -7.00 -0.90 10.56
N ILE A 105 -5.84 -0.52 11.06
CA ILE A 105 -5.48 0.87 11.33
C ILE A 105 -4.39 1.31 10.36
N LEU A 106 -4.69 2.35 9.59
CA LEU A 106 -3.76 2.99 8.66
C LEU A 106 -3.56 4.45 9.08
N ARG A 107 -2.44 4.77 9.73
CA ARG A 107 -2.25 6.10 10.31
C ARG A 107 -0.84 6.65 10.21
N ARG A 108 -0.74 7.99 10.13
CA ARG A 108 0.53 8.73 10.14
C ARG A 108 1.49 8.33 9.02
N ASN A 109 0.98 7.76 7.93
CA ASN A 109 1.80 7.40 6.78
C ASN A 109 1.93 8.59 5.84
N LEU A 110 3.07 8.67 5.17
CA LEU A 110 3.31 9.56 4.03
C LEU A 110 3.34 8.73 2.75
N ILE A 111 2.43 9.04 1.84
CA ILE A 111 2.43 8.51 0.48
C ILE A 111 2.70 9.69 -0.46
N LEU A 112 3.82 9.63 -1.18
CA LEU A 112 4.27 10.68 -2.08
C LEU A 112 4.63 10.07 -3.43
N ASN A 113 3.94 10.47 -4.49
CA ASN A 113 4.17 9.88 -5.81
C ASN A 113 5.64 9.99 -6.24
N PHE A 114 6.19 11.20 -6.27
CA PHE A 114 7.60 11.44 -6.59
C PHE A 114 8.09 12.76 -5.97
N GLU A 115 9.38 12.81 -5.67
CA GLU A 115 10.05 14.01 -5.17
C GLU A 115 10.69 14.84 -6.28
N ASP A 116 11.13 14.18 -7.35
CA ASP A 116 11.81 14.80 -8.49
C ASP A 116 10.90 14.78 -9.73
N PHE A 117 10.58 15.96 -10.25
CA PHE A 117 9.78 16.10 -11.46
C PHE A 117 10.47 15.55 -12.72
N ASP A 118 11.78 15.42 -12.70
CA ASP A 118 12.56 14.85 -13.79
C ASP A 118 12.82 13.34 -13.63
N GLN A 119 12.21 12.71 -12.60
CA GLN A 119 12.30 11.27 -12.40
C GLN A 119 11.82 10.50 -13.65
N PRO A 120 12.60 9.57 -14.18
CA PRO A 120 12.16 8.74 -15.29
C PRO A 120 11.05 7.78 -14.86
N TYR A 121 10.19 7.40 -15.81
CA TYR A 121 9.11 6.43 -15.57
C TYR A 121 8.15 6.80 -14.42
N ARG A 122 7.86 8.08 -14.24
CA ARG A 122 6.89 8.51 -13.22
C ARG A 122 5.56 7.81 -13.43
N CYS A 123 4.98 7.27 -12.38
CA CYS A 123 3.66 6.68 -12.46
C CYS A 123 2.54 7.66 -12.04
N GLU A 124 1.33 7.34 -12.43
CA GLU A 124 0.11 7.93 -11.89
C GLU A 124 -0.28 7.14 -10.63
N LEU A 125 0.41 7.39 -9.52
CA LEU A 125 0.22 6.65 -8.28
C LEU A 125 -1.18 6.86 -7.72
N GLN A 126 -1.90 5.79 -7.45
CA GLN A 126 -3.08 5.80 -6.57
C GLN A 126 -2.60 5.89 -5.11
N GLY A 127 -3.33 6.63 -4.28
CA GLY A 127 -2.91 6.83 -2.89
C GLY A 127 -3.19 5.62 -2.01
N ILE A 128 -4.39 5.58 -1.41
CA ILE A 128 -4.90 4.45 -0.62
C ILE A 128 -6.06 3.85 -1.39
N GLY A 129 -5.85 2.66 -1.96
CA GLY A 129 -6.77 1.98 -2.85
C GLY A 129 -7.37 0.71 -2.22
N MET A 130 -8.69 0.70 -2.04
CA MET A 130 -9.44 -0.41 -1.44
C MET A 130 -10.64 -0.72 -2.32
N PHE A 131 -10.41 -1.45 -3.42
CA PHE A 131 -11.38 -1.60 -4.49
C PHE A 131 -12.12 -2.94 -4.47
N GLY A 132 -11.49 -4.01 -3.97
CA GLY A 132 -11.99 -5.37 -4.06
C GLY A 132 -12.51 -5.94 -2.75
N GLY A 133 -13.83 -5.99 -2.54
CA GLY A 133 -14.47 -6.64 -1.41
C GLY A 133 -14.99 -5.70 -0.32
N VAL A 134 -15.00 -6.18 0.92
CA VAL A 134 -15.56 -5.44 2.07
C VAL A 134 -14.47 -5.18 3.10
N TYR A 135 -14.46 -3.94 3.62
CA TYR A 135 -13.56 -3.45 4.65
C TYR A 135 -14.40 -3.03 5.85
N GLU A 136 -14.20 -3.67 6.99
CA GLU A 136 -15.04 -3.50 8.17
C GLU A 136 -14.23 -3.02 9.37
N ASP A 137 -14.72 -2.01 10.08
CA ASP A 137 -14.11 -1.44 11.28
C ASP A 137 -12.69 -0.84 11.06
N TRP A 138 -12.43 -0.29 9.88
CA TRP A 138 -11.14 0.35 9.58
C TRP A 138 -11.04 1.78 10.10
N ILE A 139 -9.81 2.17 10.44
CA ILE A 139 -9.46 3.55 10.78
C ILE A 139 -8.35 4.02 9.84
N ILE A 140 -8.64 5.06 9.05
CA ILE A 140 -7.69 5.71 8.14
C ILE A 140 -7.53 7.16 8.62
N GLU A 141 -6.42 7.46 9.30
CA GLU A 141 -6.30 8.76 9.94
C GLU A 141 -4.88 9.35 9.94
N ASN A 142 -4.81 10.68 9.91
CA ASN A 142 -3.57 11.43 10.02
C ASN A 142 -2.53 11.05 8.94
N ASN A 143 -2.95 10.56 7.78
CA ASN A 143 -2.06 10.28 6.66
C ASN A 143 -1.89 11.52 5.79
N ILE A 144 -0.75 11.59 5.12
CA ILE A 144 -0.48 12.57 4.05
C ILE A 144 -0.36 11.78 2.74
N VAL A 145 -1.23 12.11 1.78
CA VAL A 145 -1.31 11.44 0.48
C VAL A 145 -1.17 12.49 -0.61
N ILE A 146 -0.05 12.48 -1.31
CA ILE A 146 0.29 13.43 -2.39
C ILE A 146 0.49 12.62 -3.66
N VAL A 147 -0.53 12.61 -4.52
CA VAL A 147 -0.59 11.75 -5.71
C VAL A 147 -1.19 12.52 -6.89
N ASP A 148 -0.91 12.09 -8.09
CA ASP A 148 -1.43 12.71 -9.31
C ASP A 148 -2.53 11.87 -10.02
N ASN A 149 -2.92 10.74 -9.43
CA ASN A 149 -4.10 9.97 -9.82
C ASN A 149 -5.34 10.53 -9.10
N PHE A 150 -6.52 10.37 -9.72
CA PHE A 150 -7.79 10.80 -9.12
C PHE A 150 -8.23 9.97 -7.89
N HIS A 151 -7.56 8.86 -7.59
CA HIS A 151 -7.78 8.04 -6.40
C HIS A 151 -6.80 8.42 -5.28
N GLY A 152 -7.12 9.45 -4.50
CA GLY A 152 -6.35 9.79 -3.30
C GLY A 152 -6.59 8.80 -2.16
N ILE A 153 -7.80 8.75 -1.60
CA ILE A 153 -8.24 7.72 -0.65
C ILE A 153 -9.58 7.18 -1.16
N THR A 154 -9.61 5.91 -1.55
CA THR A 154 -10.79 5.26 -2.13
C THR A 154 -11.11 3.96 -1.39
N VAL A 155 -12.32 3.86 -0.83
CA VAL A 155 -12.84 2.66 -0.14
C VAL A 155 -14.21 2.34 -0.69
N LEU A 156 -14.33 1.29 -1.52
CA LEU A 156 -15.60 0.98 -2.19
C LEU A 156 -16.54 0.15 -1.32
N GLY A 157 -16.09 -0.86 -0.62
CA GLY A 157 -16.90 -1.75 0.20
C GLY A 157 -16.80 -1.47 1.70
N ALA A 158 -17.15 -0.27 2.16
CA ALA A 158 -16.96 0.17 3.55
C ALA A 158 -18.13 -0.22 4.48
N ARG A 159 -17.78 -0.78 5.65
CA ARG A 159 -18.69 -0.95 6.80
C ARG A 159 -18.02 -0.38 8.04
N ASN A 160 -18.63 0.59 8.71
CA ASN A 160 -18.09 1.22 9.92
C ASN A 160 -16.63 1.71 9.77
N VAL A 161 -16.27 2.23 8.59
CA VAL A 161 -14.94 2.77 8.30
C VAL A 161 -14.88 4.25 8.69
N ARG A 162 -13.84 4.64 9.40
CA ARG A 162 -13.57 6.05 9.75
C ARG A 162 -12.39 6.58 8.95
N ILE A 163 -12.63 7.64 8.18
CA ILE A 163 -11.59 8.35 7.42
C ILE A 163 -11.56 9.78 7.96
N GLN A 164 -10.50 10.14 8.67
CA GLN A 164 -10.44 11.41 9.38
C GLN A 164 -9.03 12.00 9.46
N HIS A 165 -8.92 13.33 9.51
CA HIS A 165 -7.67 14.07 9.69
C HIS A 165 -6.56 13.73 8.65
N ASN A 166 -6.93 13.26 7.47
CA ASN A 166 -5.96 13.03 6.40
C ASN A 166 -5.78 14.30 5.56
N THR A 167 -4.59 14.45 5.01
CA THR A 167 -4.28 15.47 4.00
C THR A 167 -4.13 14.76 2.65
N VAL A 168 -4.93 15.16 1.67
CA VAL A 168 -4.87 14.61 0.30
C VAL A 168 -4.65 15.76 -0.67
N LEU A 169 -3.62 15.69 -1.49
CA LEU A 169 -3.19 16.72 -2.44
C LEU A 169 -2.93 16.12 -3.82
#